data_6fd223cd16a17391270f40988b0fb1c0
#
_entry.id   6fd223cd16a17391270f40988b0fb1c0
#
_cell.length_a   1.000
_cell.length_b   1.000
_cell.length_c   1.000
_cell.angle_alpha   90.00
_cell.angle_beta   90.00
_cell.angle_gamma   90.00
#
_symmetry.space_group_name_H-M   'P 1'
#
loop_
_entity.id
_entity.type
_entity.pdbx_description
1 polymer ?
#
loop_
_entity_poly.entity_id
_entity_poly.type
_entity_poly.pdbx_seq_one_letter_code
_entity_poly.pdbx_strand_id
1 'polypeptide(L)'
;MLWRNAPAVIVGRHQNTAAEIDQNFVRKHGIAVIRRITGGGAVFHDLGNVNFSFVRLGHSAGGLDFARFTEPVLEALRAMGVECGFDGRNDLVAGGKKFSGNAQHIERGRVLHHGTLLFDSSLEALTGALRPDSLKFQAKAVKSVPARVGMLKEHLPHMDVEEFMRLLFAHMLRTLPGIRRDLSGNEEEAIAELARTRYESREWNFGASPPYGFARRTRIPAGTFDIRLDVKRGIIRAARIRGDFFVLRPIEELEALLHGCPHEGAALAARLESAGLDGYIRQLKTGDFLSCLV
;
A
#
# COMPACT_ATOMS: atom_id res chain seq x y z
N MET A 1 -8.49 8.25 -17.51
CA MET A 1 -7.18 7.62 -17.76
C MET A 1 -7.23 6.17 -17.29
N LEU A 2 -6.64 5.23 -18.04
CA LEU A 2 -6.44 3.83 -17.61
C LEU A 2 -4.94 3.55 -17.59
N TRP A 3 -4.47 2.78 -16.59
CA TRP A 3 -3.05 2.39 -16.51
C TRP A 3 -2.87 1.11 -15.67
N ARG A 4 -1.69 0.51 -15.75
CA ARG A 4 -1.24 -0.61 -14.89
C ARG A 4 0.11 -0.25 -14.26
N ASN A 5 0.38 -0.84 -13.12
CA ASN A 5 1.66 -0.69 -12.41
C ASN A 5 2.42 -2.02 -12.39
N ALA A 6 3.75 -1.94 -12.35
CA ALA A 6 4.57 -3.01 -11.80
C ALA A 6 4.14 -3.33 -10.35
N PRO A 7 4.53 -4.48 -9.79
CA PRO A 7 4.15 -4.87 -8.43
C PRO A 7 4.42 -3.78 -7.40
N ALA A 8 3.34 -3.32 -6.73
CA ALA A 8 3.41 -2.24 -5.77
C ALA A 8 2.31 -2.35 -4.70
N VAL A 9 2.63 -1.98 -3.46
CA VAL A 9 1.62 -1.69 -2.43
C VAL A 9 1.35 -0.19 -2.43
N ILE A 10 0.09 0.17 -2.62
CA ILE A 10 -0.35 1.57 -2.62
C ILE A 10 -1.06 1.87 -1.29
N VAL A 11 -0.37 2.56 -0.41
CA VAL A 11 -0.86 2.90 0.93
C VAL A 11 -1.74 4.15 0.88
N GLY A 12 -2.83 4.17 1.64
CA GLY A 12 -3.71 5.33 1.74
C GLY A 12 -3.06 6.51 2.49
N ARG A 13 -3.50 7.73 2.17
CA ARG A 13 -2.93 8.99 2.68
C ARG A 13 -2.67 9.01 4.19
N HIS A 14 -3.58 8.46 4.99
CA HIS A 14 -3.58 8.57 6.45
C HIS A 14 -3.22 7.26 7.16
N GLN A 15 -2.74 6.25 6.43
CA GLN A 15 -2.35 4.98 7.03
C GLN A 15 -0.92 5.02 7.58
N ASN A 16 -0.66 4.13 8.53
CA ASN A 16 0.70 3.79 8.94
C ASN A 16 1.28 2.76 7.98
N THR A 17 2.21 3.18 7.11
CA THR A 17 2.78 2.32 6.08
C THR A 17 3.38 1.03 6.65
N ALA A 18 4.14 1.13 7.73
CA ALA A 18 4.78 -0.04 8.35
C ALA A 18 3.79 -1.07 8.91
N ALA A 19 2.56 -0.61 9.26
CA ALA A 19 1.50 -1.47 9.77
C ALA A 19 0.70 -2.19 8.68
N GLU A 20 0.73 -1.67 7.45
CA GLU A 20 -0.07 -2.17 6.33
C GLU A 20 0.66 -3.18 5.46
N ILE A 21 2.00 -3.30 5.58
CA ILE A 21 2.82 -4.13 4.71
C ILE A 21 3.60 -5.20 5.49
N ASP A 22 3.88 -6.31 4.83
CA ASP A 22 4.97 -7.20 5.24
C ASP A 22 6.28 -6.71 4.64
N GLN A 23 7.09 -6.00 5.45
CA GLN A 23 8.34 -5.38 4.99
C GLN A 23 9.36 -6.41 4.46
N ASN A 24 9.37 -7.63 5.01
CA ASN A 24 10.26 -8.69 4.54
C ASN A 24 9.80 -9.24 3.19
N PHE A 25 8.48 -9.45 3.04
CA PHE A 25 7.90 -9.91 1.79
C PHE A 25 8.11 -8.90 0.66
N VAL A 26 7.77 -7.62 0.87
CA VAL A 26 7.91 -6.59 -0.16
C VAL A 26 9.36 -6.40 -0.60
N ARG A 27 10.30 -6.44 0.35
CA ARG A 27 11.74 -6.36 0.04
C ARG A 27 12.23 -7.56 -0.76
N LYS A 28 11.88 -8.79 -0.32
CA LYS A 28 12.28 -10.03 -0.97
C LYS A 28 11.81 -10.11 -2.43
N HIS A 29 10.61 -9.58 -2.72
CA HIS A 29 9.98 -9.67 -4.04
C HIS A 29 10.12 -8.36 -4.86
N GLY A 30 10.88 -7.37 -4.39
CA GLY A 30 11.09 -6.11 -5.10
C GLY A 30 9.81 -5.29 -5.30
N ILE A 31 8.82 -5.43 -4.39
CA ILE A 31 7.53 -4.75 -4.48
C ILE A 31 7.69 -3.31 -4.00
N ALA A 32 7.33 -2.34 -4.83
CA ALA A 32 7.37 -0.93 -4.47
C ALA A 32 6.32 -0.59 -3.40
N VAL A 33 6.63 0.38 -2.52
CA VAL A 33 5.69 0.87 -1.49
C VAL A 33 5.49 2.36 -1.69
N ILE A 34 4.30 2.76 -2.12
CA ILE A 34 3.98 4.12 -2.50
C ILE A 34 2.75 4.61 -1.74
N ARG A 35 2.80 5.82 -1.20
CA ARG A 35 1.63 6.48 -0.59
C ARG A 35 0.90 7.32 -1.62
N ARG A 36 -0.42 7.08 -1.78
CA ARG A 36 -1.28 7.91 -2.62
C ARG A 36 -1.81 9.13 -1.86
N ILE A 37 -2.33 10.12 -2.61
CA ILE A 37 -2.91 11.35 -2.01
C ILE A 37 -4.33 11.15 -1.48
N THR A 38 -5.03 10.11 -1.90
CA THR A 38 -6.38 9.77 -1.44
C THR A 38 -6.35 8.94 -0.17
N GLY A 39 -7.43 8.97 0.60
CA GLY A 39 -7.62 8.11 1.78
C GLY A 39 -7.95 6.65 1.43
N GLY A 40 -8.40 5.90 2.42
CA GLY A 40 -8.77 4.48 2.31
C GLY A 40 -7.64 3.53 2.72
N GLY A 41 -7.88 2.22 2.62
CA GLY A 41 -6.95 1.14 2.96
C GLY A 41 -5.84 0.94 1.93
N ALA A 42 -4.82 0.18 2.28
CA ALA A 42 -3.77 -0.23 1.36
C ALA A 42 -4.31 -1.23 0.32
N VAL A 43 -3.79 -1.15 -0.89
CA VAL A 43 -4.11 -2.06 -1.99
C VAL A 43 -2.82 -2.56 -2.64
N PHE A 44 -2.89 -3.73 -3.26
CA PHE A 44 -1.81 -4.28 -4.06
C PHE A 44 -2.11 -4.07 -5.54
N HIS A 45 -1.10 -3.67 -6.29
CA HIS A 45 -1.14 -3.56 -7.75
C HIS A 45 -0.10 -4.47 -8.37
N ASP A 46 -0.44 -5.02 -9.52
CA ASP A 46 0.46 -5.70 -10.45
C ASP A 46 -0.04 -5.49 -11.88
N LEU A 47 0.58 -6.16 -12.85
CA LEU A 47 0.17 -6.04 -14.25
C LEU A 47 -1.19 -6.71 -14.57
N GLY A 48 -1.74 -7.50 -13.65
CA GLY A 48 -3.09 -8.04 -13.72
C GLY A 48 -4.16 -7.12 -13.12
N ASN A 49 -3.76 -6.02 -12.48
CA ASN A 49 -4.67 -4.99 -11.97
C ASN A 49 -4.71 -3.78 -12.89
N VAL A 50 -5.88 -3.42 -13.35
CA VAL A 50 -6.11 -2.20 -14.15
C VAL A 50 -6.60 -1.09 -13.24
N ASN A 51 -5.98 0.09 -13.34
CA ASN A 51 -6.42 1.27 -12.61
C ASN A 51 -7.15 2.23 -13.54
N PHE A 52 -8.13 2.93 -13.01
CA PHE A 52 -8.79 4.04 -13.70
C PHE A 52 -8.79 5.30 -12.86
N SER A 53 -8.79 6.47 -13.52
CA SER A 53 -8.96 7.77 -12.87
C SER A 53 -9.85 8.69 -13.65
N PHE A 54 -10.68 9.42 -12.91
CA PHE A 54 -11.43 10.57 -13.37
C PHE A 54 -11.02 11.82 -12.59
N VAL A 55 -10.84 12.93 -13.29
CA VAL A 55 -10.65 14.24 -12.69
C VAL A 55 -11.79 15.13 -13.16
N ARG A 56 -12.54 15.71 -12.22
CA ARG A 56 -13.64 16.64 -12.50
C ARG A 56 -13.31 18.00 -11.92
N LEU A 57 -13.53 19.03 -12.72
CA LEU A 57 -13.43 20.45 -12.32
C LEU A 57 -14.81 20.98 -11.89
N GLY A 58 -14.84 22.07 -11.13
CA GLY A 58 -16.08 22.76 -10.74
C GLY A 58 -16.93 21.99 -9.72
N HIS A 59 -16.30 21.21 -8.82
CA HIS A 59 -17.00 20.54 -7.76
C HIS A 59 -17.48 21.55 -6.72
N SER A 60 -18.79 21.79 -6.67
CA SER A 60 -19.45 22.48 -5.57
C SER A 60 -19.67 21.50 -4.39
N ALA A 61 -19.66 22.00 -3.18
CA ALA A 61 -19.55 21.35 -1.86
C ALA A 61 -20.48 20.14 -1.53
N GLY A 62 -20.70 19.21 -2.48
CA GLY A 62 -21.58 18.06 -2.33
C GLY A 62 -20.98 16.80 -1.69
N GLY A 63 -19.72 16.83 -1.24
CA GLY A 63 -19.09 15.65 -0.62
C GLY A 63 -18.57 14.60 -1.62
N LEU A 64 -18.26 13.41 -1.12
CA LEU A 64 -17.75 12.28 -1.90
C LEU A 64 -18.93 11.56 -2.58
N ASP A 65 -18.85 11.33 -3.89
CA ASP A 65 -19.86 10.65 -4.70
C ASP A 65 -19.22 9.49 -5.47
N PHE A 66 -19.07 8.37 -4.81
CA PHE A 66 -18.44 7.19 -5.42
C PHE A 66 -19.30 6.54 -6.49
N ALA A 67 -20.61 6.44 -6.26
CA ALA A 67 -21.53 5.78 -7.19
C ALA A 67 -21.52 6.44 -8.58
N ARG A 68 -21.60 7.76 -8.62
CA ARG A 68 -21.58 8.52 -9.87
C ARG A 68 -20.31 8.31 -10.68
N PHE A 69 -19.14 8.27 -10.01
CA PHE A 69 -17.86 8.12 -10.69
C PHE A 69 -17.55 6.68 -11.12
N THR A 70 -18.20 5.70 -10.50
CA THR A 70 -18.02 4.29 -10.86
C THR A 70 -19.02 3.81 -11.90
N GLU A 71 -20.16 4.50 -12.09
CA GLU A 71 -21.19 4.07 -13.04
C GLU A 71 -20.67 3.87 -14.47
N PRO A 72 -19.82 4.75 -15.07
CA PRO A 72 -19.27 4.49 -16.41
C PRO A 72 -18.45 3.20 -16.51
N VAL A 73 -17.80 2.81 -15.41
CA VAL A 73 -17.05 1.54 -15.34
C VAL A 73 -18.00 0.36 -15.26
N LEU A 74 -19.04 0.46 -14.42
CA LEU A 74 -20.06 -0.58 -14.29
C LEU A 74 -20.83 -0.79 -15.60
N GLU A 75 -21.20 0.28 -16.31
CA GLU A 75 -21.84 0.21 -17.62
C GLU A 75 -20.96 -0.52 -18.65
N ALA A 76 -19.65 -0.21 -18.67
CA ALA A 76 -18.70 -0.88 -19.55
C ALA A 76 -18.58 -2.38 -19.23
N LEU A 77 -18.51 -2.74 -17.95
CA LEU A 77 -18.44 -4.14 -17.52
C LEU A 77 -19.72 -4.92 -17.85
N ARG A 78 -20.88 -4.31 -17.63
CA ARG A 78 -22.19 -4.91 -18.01
C ARG A 78 -22.30 -5.11 -19.51
N ALA A 79 -21.79 -4.17 -20.31
CA ALA A 79 -21.74 -4.31 -21.77
C ALA A 79 -20.81 -5.45 -22.24
N MET A 80 -19.83 -5.85 -21.40
CA MET A 80 -19.00 -7.03 -21.62
C MET A 80 -19.62 -8.32 -21.07
N GLY A 81 -20.82 -8.26 -20.48
CA GLY A 81 -21.53 -9.42 -19.92
C GLY A 81 -21.23 -9.72 -18.45
N VAL A 82 -20.57 -8.81 -17.73
CA VAL A 82 -20.30 -8.99 -16.29
C VAL A 82 -21.47 -8.46 -15.46
N GLU A 83 -22.13 -9.33 -14.72
CA GLU A 83 -23.13 -8.92 -13.71
C GLU A 83 -22.39 -8.33 -12.50
N CYS A 84 -22.41 -6.99 -12.38
CA CYS A 84 -21.70 -6.25 -11.36
C CYS A 84 -22.48 -5.06 -10.85
N GLY A 85 -22.09 -4.59 -9.66
CA GLY A 85 -22.74 -3.45 -9.02
C GLY A 85 -21.85 -2.76 -8.00
N PHE A 86 -22.35 -1.61 -7.54
CA PHE A 86 -21.74 -0.86 -6.44
C PHE A 86 -22.20 -1.44 -5.10
N ASP A 87 -21.29 -1.62 -4.16
CA ASP A 87 -21.58 -2.15 -2.84
C ASP A 87 -20.93 -1.32 -1.72
N GLY A 88 -21.63 -1.20 -0.61
CA GLY A 88 -21.19 -0.48 0.57
C GLY A 88 -20.86 0.98 0.28
N ARG A 89 -19.64 1.38 0.68
CA ARG A 89 -19.19 2.78 0.59
C ARG A 89 -18.44 3.11 -0.71
N ASN A 90 -17.62 2.18 -1.18
CA ASN A 90 -16.66 2.45 -2.26
C ASN A 90 -16.16 1.20 -2.99
N ASP A 91 -16.88 0.09 -2.90
CA ASP A 91 -16.50 -1.17 -3.53
C ASP A 91 -17.35 -1.46 -4.77
N LEU A 92 -16.78 -2.17 -5.75
CA LEU A 92 -17.53 -2.80 -6.82
C LEU A 92 -17.42 -4.32 -6.67
N VAL A 93 -18.55 -4.99 -6.88
CA VAL A 93 -18.70 -6.44 -6.68
C VAL A 93 -19.27 -7.13 -7.90
N ALA A 94 -18.85 -8.36 -8.12
CA ALA A 94 -19.42 -9.29 -9.07
C ALA A 94 -19.46 -10.68 -8.42
N GLY A 95 -20.57 -11.42 -8.56
CA GLY A 95 -20.76 -12.72 -7.92
C GLY A 95 -20.55 -12.69 -6.40
N GLY A 96 -20.87 -11.56 -5.72
CA GLY A 96 -20.67 -11.38 -4.27
C GLY A 96 -19.20 -11.20 -3.83
N LYS A 97 -18.26 -11.09 -4.77
CA LYS A 97 -16.84 -10.84 -4.50
C LYS A 97 -16.45 -9.43 -4.93
N LYS A 98 -15.62 -8.78 -4.13
CA LYS A 98 -15.07 -7.45 -4.45
C LYS A 98 -13.97 -7.58 -5.52
N PHE A 99 -14.12 -6.86 -6.63
CA PHE A 99 -13.08 -6.76 -7.66
C PHE A 99 -12.51 -5.33 -7.80
N SER A 100 -13.10 -4.35 -7.13
CA SER A 100 -12.66 -2.96 -7.18
C SER A 100 -12.79 -2.27 -5.83
N GLY A 101 -11.79 -1.49 -5.48
CA GLY A 101 -11.82 -0.51 -4.41
C GLY A 101 -11.58 0.89 -4.96
N ASN A 102 -12.33 1.88 -4.47
CA ASN A 102 -12.33 3.24 -4.99
C ASN A 102 -11.94 4.25 -3.92
N ALA A 103 -11.30 5.33 -4.33
CA ALA A 103 -10.93 6.43 -3.45
C ALA A 103 -11.10 7.77 -4.16
N GLN A 104 -11.41 8.81 -3.37
CA GLN A 104 -11.57 10.18 -3.86
C GLN A 104 -10.72 11.16 -3.06
N HIS A 105 -10.30 12.23 -3.73
CA HIS A 105 -9.67 13.39 -3.12
C HIS A 105 -10.26 14.65 -3.71
N ILE A 106 -10.64 15.59 -2.84
CA ILE A 106 -11.20 16.88 -3.23
C ILE A 106 -10.22 17.97 -2.82
N GLU A 107 -9.74 18.73 -3.76
CA GLU A 107 -8.85 19.86 -3.50
C GLU A 107 -9.11 21.00 -4.48
N ARG A 108 -9.27 22.22 -3.97
CA ARG A 108 -9.41 23.46 -4.77
C ARG A 108 -10.49 23.35 -5.86
N GLY A 109 -11.67 22.81 -5.53
CA GLY A 109 -12.77 22.64 -6.48
C GLY A 109 -12.56 21.54 -7.51
N ARG A 110 -11.58 20.68 -7.34
CA ARG A 110 -11.31 19.51 -8.18
C ARG A 110 -11.57 18.22 -7.42
N VAL A 111 -12.18 17.26 -8.08
CA VAL A 111 -12.32 15.89 -7.58
C VAL A 111 -11.41 14.99 -8.38
N LEU A 112 -10.50 14.30 -7.72
CA LEU A 112 -9.84 13.12 -8.24
C LEU A 112 -10.59 11.90 -7.70
N HIS A 113 -11.13 11.09 -8.59
CA HIS A 113 -11.62 9.74 -8.29
C HIS A 113 -10.76 8.72 -9.00
N HIS A 114 -10.36 7.68 -8.29
CA HIS A 114 -9.66 6.56 -8.90
C HIS A 114 -10.05 5.24 -8.23
N GLY A 115 -9.90 4.16 -8.98
CA GLY A 115 -10.21 2.81 -8.53
C GLY A 115 -9.30 1.78 -9.17
N THR A 116 -9.34 0.59 -8.59
CA THR A 116 -8.69 -0.62 -9.08
C THR A 116 -9.71 -1.51 -9.77
N LEU A 117 -9.29 -2.29 -10.75
CA LEU A 117 -10.05 -3.38 -11.35
C LEU A 117 -9.15 -4.61 -11.32
N LEU A 118 -9.40 -5.51 -10.38
CA LEU A 118 -8.65 -6.75 -10.24
C LEU A 118 -9.08 -7.70 -11.38
N PHE A 119 -8.31 -7.64 -12.48
CA PHE A 119 -8.62 -8.47 -13.64
C PHE A 119 -8.02 -9.88 -13.48
N ASP A 120 -6.70 -9.98 -13.30
CA ASP A 120 -5.96 -11.26 -13.18
C ASP A 120 -4.72 -11.05 -12.30
N SER A 121 -4.91 -10.48 -11.11
CA SER A 121 -3.84 -10.19 -10.15
C SER A 121 -3.42 -11.41 -9.35
N SER A 122 -2.16 -11.45 -8.94
CA SER A 122 -1.65 -12.50 -8.05
C SER A 122 -2.21 -12.37 -6.63
N LEU A 123 -3.09 -13.31 -6.24
CA LEU A 123 -3.61 -13.39 -4.87
C LEU A 123 -2.51 -13.72 -3.85
N GLU A 124 -1.50 -14.49 -4.25
CA GLU A 124 -0.35 -14.82 -3.40
C GLU A 124 0.45 -13.55 -3.08
N ALA A 125 0.79 -12.76 -4.10
CA ALA A 125 1.52 -11.52 -3.92
C ALA A 125 0.70 -10.48 -3.12
N LEU A 126 -0.61 -10.39 -3.39
CA LEU A 126 -1.53 -9.51 -2.65
C LEU A 126 -1.57 -9.87 -1.15
N THR A 127 -1.77 -11.15 -0.82
CA THR A 127 -1.87 -11.61 0.57
C THR A 127 -0.52 -11.58 1.28
N GLY A 128 0.57 -11.85 0.57
CA GLY A 128 1.92 -11.78 1.12
C GLY A 128 2.40 -10.36 1.38
N ALA A 129 2.06 -9.41 0.51
CA ALA A 129 2.49 -8.02 0.63
C ALA A 129 1.67 -7.22 1.65
N LEU A 130 0.36 -7.46 1.75
CA LEU A 130 -0.53 -6.77 2.67
C LEU A 130 -0.63 -7.52 4.00
N ARG A 131 -0.39 -6.82 5.09
CA ARG A 131 -0.46 -7.40 6.43
C ARG A 131 -1.79 -7.01 7.10
N PRO A 132 -2.70 -7.96 7.33
CA PRO A 132 -3.94 -7.69 8.07
C PRO A 132 -3.71 -7.58 9.59
N ASP A 133 -2.53 -7.95 10.12
CA ASP A 133 -2.27 -8.07 11.56
C ASP A 133 -1.94 -6.73 12.21
N SER A 134 -3.00 -6.06 12.66
CA SER A 134 -2.92 -4.76 13.36
C SER A 134 -2.60 -4.86 14.85
N LEU A 135 -2.45 -6.07 15.42
CA LEU A 135 -2.20 -6.26 16.86
C LEU A 135 -0.79 -5.81 17.26
N LYS A 136 0.14 -5.73 16.30
CA LYS A 136 1.53 -5.31 16.53
C LYS A 136 1.70 -3.79 16.59
N PHE A 137 0.72 -3.03 16.09
CA PHE A 137 0.78 -1.58 15.98
C PHE A 137 -0.34 -0.92 16.79
N GLN A 138 0.03 -0.19 17.83
CA GLN A 138 -0.89 0.64 18.59
C GLN A 138 -1.04 2.00 17.88
N ALA A 139 -1.87 2.04 16.84
CA ALA A 139 -2.17 3.27 16.13
C ALA A 139 -3.67 3.42 15.89
N LYS A 140 -4.17 4.67 15.98
CA LYS A 140 -5.54 5.03 15.57
C LYS A 140 -5.62 5.19 14.05
N ALA A 141 -5.14 4.19 13.29
CA ALA A 141 -5.14 4.23 11.83
C ALA A 141 -6.32 3.45 11.24
N VAL A 142 -6.77 3.85 10.05
CA VAL A 142 -7.76 3.10 9.28
C VAL A 142 -7.15 1.77 8.85
N LYS A 143 -7.78 0.66 9.22
CA LYS A 143 -7.32 -0.70 8.91
C LYS A 143 -7.84 -1.14 7.55
N SER A 144 -7.00 -1.88 6.81
CA SER A 144 -7.47 -2.65 5.65
C SER A 144 -8.23 -3.89 6.16
N VAL A 145 -9.43 -4.10 5.64
CA VAL A 145 -10.19 -5.32 5.92
C VAL A 145 -9.94 -6.27 4.76
N PRO A 146 -9.49 -7.53 5.00
CA PRO A 146 -9.44 -8.54 3.96
C PRO A 146 -10.85 -8.78 3.44
N ALA A 147 -11.18 -8.16 2.31
CA ALA A 147 -12.44 -8.41 1.64
C ALA A 147 -12.37 -9.75 0.89
N ARG A 148 -13.50 -10.39 0.65
CA ARG A 148 -13.59 -11.52 -0.29
C ARG A 148 -13.33 -10.98 -1.69
N VAL A 149 -12.10 -11.12 -2.14
CA VAL A 149 -11.63 -10.58 -3.42
C VAL A 149 -11.96 -11.57 -4.54
N GLY A 150 -12.44 -11.04 -5.67
CA GLY A 150 -12.66 -11.80 -6.90
C GLY A 150 -11.90 -11.17 -8.06
N MET A 151 -11.62 -11.96 -9.08
CA MET A 151 -10.98 -11.51 -10.31
C MET A 151 -12.01 -11.39 -11.43
N LEU A 152 -11.95 -10.29 -12.19
CA LEU A 152 -12.80 -10.12 -13.37
C LEU A 152 -12.58 -11.19 -14.43
N LYS A 153 -11.38 -11.77 -14.47
CA LYS A 153 -11.03 -12.92 -15.34
C LYS A 153 -11.96 -14.11 -15.11
N GLU A 154 -12.49 -14.31 -13.91
CA GLU A 154 -13.47 -15.38 -13.60
C GLU A 154 -14.77 -15.22 -14.44
N HIS A 155 -15.13 -13.96 -14.77
CA HIS A 155 -16.31 -13.61 -15.56
C HIS A 155 -16.00 -13.42 -17.05
N LEU A 156 -14.73 -13.21 -17.40
CA LEU A 156 -14.24 -12.95 -18.76
C LEU A 156 -13.10 -13.92 -19.14
N PRO A 157 -13.33 -15.25 -19.12
CA PRO A 157 -12.25 -16.26 -19.21
C PRO A 157 -11.46 -16.23 -20.52
N HIS A 158 -12.07 -15.77 -21.61
CA HIS A 158 -11.44 -15.73 -22.93
C HIS A 158 -10.67 -14.45 -23.23
N MET A 159 -10.73 -13.46 -22.34
CA MET A 159 -10.14 -12.14 -22.51
C MET A 159 -8.82 -12.04 -21.76
N ASP A 160 -7.80 -11.43 -22.34
CA ASP A 160 -6.61 -11.01 -21.63
C ASP A 160 -6.74 -9.56 -21.09
N VAL A 161 -5.79 -9.13 -20.29
CA VAL A 161 -5.85 -7.81 -19.65
C VAL A 161 -5.70 -6.66 -20.64
N GLU A 162 -4.98 -6.85 -21.73
CA GLU A 162 -4.79 -5.84 -22.80
C GLU A 162 -6.10 -5.62 -23.55
N GLU A 163 -6.76 -6.70 -23.93
CA GLU A 163 -8.06 -6.67 -24.59
C GLU A 163 -9.11 -6.08 -23.67
N PHE A 164 -9.12 -6.45 -22.40
CA PHE A 164 -9.98 -5.86 -21.38
C PHE A 164 -9.81 -4.34 -21.32
N MET A 165 -8.59 -3.84 -21.21
CA MET A 165 -8.30 -2.41 -21.18
C MET A 165 -8.77 -1.70 -22.46
N ARG A 166 -8.53 -2.31 -23.61
CA ARG A 166 -8.93 -1.77 -24.92
C ARG A 166 -10.45 -1.62 -25.04
N LEU A 167 -11.21 -2.66 -24.63
CA LEU A 167 -12.66 -2.64 -24.67
C LEU A 167 -13.25 -1.67 -23.65
N LEU A 168 -12.71 -1.64 -22.43
CA LEU A 168 -13.12 -0.68 -21.40
C LEU A 168 -12.93 0.75 -21.88
N PHE A 169 -11.76 1.07 -22.45
CA PHE A 169 -11.44 2.39 -22.95
C PHE A 169 -12.33 2.77 -24.15
N ALA A 170 -12.56 1.85 -25.09
CA ALA A 170 -13.42 2.06 -26.24
C ALA A 170 -14.88 2.33 -25.81
N HIS A 171 -15.38 1.61 -24.80
CA HIS A 171 -16.72 1.88 -24.25
C HIS A 171 -16.81 3.29 -23.67
N MET A 172 -15.83 3.68 -22.84
CA MET A 172 -15.79 5.02 -22.25
C MET A 172 -15.72 6.14 -23.29
N LEU A 173 -14.97 5.97 -24.37
CA LEU A 173 -14.91 6.96 -25.45
C LEU A 173 -16.24 7.13 -26.21
N ARG A 174 -17.07 6.08 -26.25
CA ARG A 174 -18.39 6.16 -26.88
C ARG A 174 -19.46 6.80 -25.99
N THR A 175 -19.35 6.57 -24.68
CA THR A 175 -20.38 6.95 -23.71
C THR A 175 -20.08 8.27 -22.99
N LEU A 176 -18.82 8.63 -22.87
CA LEU A 176 -18.41 9.89 -22.25
C LEU A 176 -18.00 10.91 -23.33
N PRO A 177 -18.43 12.18 -23.21
CA PRO A 177 -17.98 13.22 -24.13
C PRO A 177 -16.48 13.46 -23.96
N GLY A 178 -15.74 13.41 -25.06
CA GLY A 178 -14.30 13.67 -25.01
C GLY A 178 -13.54 13.21 -26.25
N ILE A 179 -12.27 13.53 -26.27
CA ILE A 179 -11.29 13.09 -27.25
C ILE A 179 -10.17 12.33 -26.56
N ARG A 180 -9.61 11.35 -27.25
CA ARG A 180 -8.37 10.73 -26.82
C ARG A 180 -7.22 11.71 -26.97
N ARG A 181 -6.39 11.83 -25.94
CA ARG A 181 -5.17 12.62 -25.92
C ARG A 181 -4.06 11.85 -25.24
N ASP A 182 -2.89 11.85 -25.80
CA ASP A 182 -1.68 11.36 -25.16
C ASP A 182 -1.02 12.50 -24.36
N LEU A 183 -0.15 12.16 -23.41
CA LEU A 183 0.63 13.15 -22.67
C LEU A 183 1.63 13.82 -23.59
N SER A 184 1.86 15.10 -23.40
CA SER A 184 2.98 15.83 -24.05
C SER A 184 4.29 15.55 -23.32
N GLY A 185 5.44 15.75 -24.00
CA GLY A 185 6.75 15.59 -23.36
C GLY A 185 6.91 16.43 -22.09
N ASN A 186 6.43 17.68 -22.09
CA ASN A 186 6.48 18.55 -20.90
C ASN A 186 5.64 17.99 -19.73
N GLU A 187 4.51 17.33 -20.02
CA GLU A 187 3.68 16.71 -18.99
C GLU A 187 4.36 15.45 -18.44
N GLU A 188 5.00 14.66 -19.29
CA GLU A 188 5.78 13.49 -18.87
C GLU A 188 6.97 13.89 -17.99
N GLU A 189 7.70 14.94 -18.36
CA GLU A 189 8.79 15.50 -17.55
C GLU A 189 8.29 16.00 -16.18
N ALA A 190 7.15 16.71 -16.16
CA ALA A 190 6.55 17.21 -14.93
C ALA A 190 6.08 16.04 -14.01
N ILE A 191 5.56 14.96 -14.59
CA ILE A 191 5.18 13.76 -13.87
C ILE A 191 6.43 13.08 -13.29
N ALA A 192 7.50 12.93 -14.08
CA ALA A 192 8.75 12.33 -13.63
C ALA A 192 9.39 13.14 -12.49
N GLU A 193 9.40 14.46 -12.59
CA GLU A 193 9.90 15.34 -11.53
C GLU A 193 9.07 15.21 -10.25
N LEU A 194 7.75 15.18 -10.36
CA LEU A 194 6.86 14.98 -9.21
C LEU A 194 7.03 13.58 -8.59
N ALA A 195 7.24 12.56 -9.41
CA ALA A 195 7.55 11.21 -8.93
C ALA A 195 8.84 11.24 -8.09
N ARG A 196 9.93 11.76 -8.65
CA ARG A 196 11.24 11.82 -8.02
C ARG A 196 11.24 12.65 -6.73
N THR A 197 10.63 13.83 -6.74
CA THR A 197 10.71 14.77 -5.61
C THR A 197 9.75 14.45 -4.49
N ARG A 198 8.65 13.74 -4.76
CA ARG A 198 7.62 13.44 -3.76
C ARG A 198 7.35 11.94 -3.61
N TYR A 199 6.89 11.27 -4.67
CA TYR A 199 6.32 9.92 -4.53
C TYR A 199 7.36 8.82 -4.34
N GLU A 200 8.60 9.03 -4.77
CA GLU A 200 9.71 8.13 -4.49
C GLU A 200 10.39 8.44 -3.14
N SER A 201 10.09 9.62 -2.55
CA SER A 201 10.72 10.02 -1.31
C SER A 201 10.26 9.17 -0.12
N ARG A 202 11.23 8.82 0.72
CA ARG A 202 10.96 8.13 1.98
C ARG A 202 10.05 8.96 2.91
N GLU A 203 10.27 10.27 2.94
CA GLU A 203 9.48 11.17 3.78
C GLU A 203 7.99 11.09 3.43
N TRP A 204 7.66 11.03 2.15
CA TRP A 204 6.27 10.87 1.73
C TRP A 204 5.71 9.48 2.03
N ASN A 205 6.45 8.42 1.70
CA ASN A 205 5.94 7.06 1.77
C ASN A 205 5.86 6.52 3.20
N PHE A 206 6.83 6.82 4.05
CA PHE A 206 6.92 6.35 5.45
C PHE A 206 6.81 7.50 6.45
N GLY A 207 7.51 8.60 6.24
CA GLY A 207 7.56 9.75 7.14
C GLY A 207 6.21 10.44 7.34
N ALA A 208 5.33 10.42 6.35
CA ALA A 208 3.96 10.94 6.46
C ALA A 208 3.02 10.04 7.28
N SER A 209 3.48 8.89 7.79
CA SER A 209 2.71 8.02 8.70
C SER A 209 2.40 8.76 10.01
N PRO A 210 1.21 8.60 10.60
CA PRO A 210 0.94 9.11 11.94
C PRO A 210 1.90 8.48 12.96
N PRO A 211 2.16 9.11 14.12
CA PRO A 211 2.92 8.51 15.20
C PRO A 211 2.29 7.18 15.64
N TYR A 212 3.12 6.19 15.93
CA TYR A 212 2.66 4.86 16.35
C TYR A 212 3.63 4.19 17.33
N GLY A 213 3.06 3.33 18.18
CA GLY A 213 3.80 2.34 18.95
C GLY A 213 3.90 1.02 18.17
N PHE A 214 5.05 0.38 18.22
CA PHE A 214 5.24 -0.99 17.74
C PHE A 214 5.53 -1.87 18.94
N ALA A 215 4.89 -3.05 19.02
CA ALA A 215 5.17 -4.04 20.04
C ALA A 215 5.18 -5.43 19.43
N ARG A 216 6.23 -6.20 19.72
CA ARG A 216 6.35 -7.58 19.21
C ARG A 216 7.06 -8.47 20.22
N ARG A 217 6.48 -9.63 20.48
CA ARG A 217 7.12 -10.70 21.22
C ARG A 217 7.43 -11.85 20.26
N THR A 218 8.71 -12.22 20.16
CA THR A 218 9.18 -13.24 19.21
C THR A 218 10.27 -14.07 19.87
N ARG A 219 10.25 -15.39 19.64
CA ARG A 219 11.33 -16.29 20.02
C ARG A 219 12.23 -16.55 18.84
N ILE A 220 13.52 -16.32 19.04
CA ILE A 220 14.60 -16.58 18.08
C ILE A 220 15.69 -17.41 18.78
N PRO A 221 16.70 -17.95 18.08
CA PRO A 221 17.75 -18.78 18.71
C PRO A 221 18.44 -18.13 19.92
N ALA A 222 18.62 -16.81 19.92
CA ALA A 222 19.24 -16.07 21.02
C ALA A 222 18.34 -15.89 22.26
N GLY A 223 17.04 -16.24 22.20
CA GLY A 223 16.07 -16.11 23.29
C GLY A 223 14.72 -15.55 22.85
N THR A 224 13.86 -15.25 23.80
CA THR A 224 12.59 -14.55 23.57
C THR A 224 12.81 -13.06 23.71
N PHE A 225 12.34 -12.30 22.73
CA PHE A 225 12.43 -10.83 22.72
C PHE A 225 11.01 -10.23 22.80
N ASP A 226 10.79 -9.33 23.75
CA ASP A 226 9.64 -8.42 23.83
C ASP A 226 10.18 -7.02 23.49
N ILE A 227 9.87 -6.56 22.27
CA ILE A 227 10.36 -5.29 21.74
C ILE A 227 9.20 -4.31 21.67
N ARG A 228 9.45 -3.11 22.17
CA ARG A 228 8.52 -1.97 22.04
C ARG A 228 9.27 -0.78 21.47
N LEU A 229 8.71 -0.20 20.42
CA LEU A 229 9.25 0.98 19.76
C LEU A 229 8.21 2.10 19.79
N ASP A 230 8.67 3.32 20.01
CA ASP A 230 7.89 4.54 19.77
C ASP A 230 8.42 5.21 18.50
N VAL A 231 7.54 5.40 17.51
CA VAL A 231 7.91 5.84 16.17
C VAL A 231 7.14 7.10 15.79
N LYS A 232 7.87 8.13 15.36
CA LYS A 232 7.31 9.39 14.87
C LYS A 232 7.95 9.76 13.55
N ARG A 233 7.13 10.09 12.54
CA ARG A 233 7.58 10.35 11.16
C ARG A 233 8.40 9.20 10.57
N GLY A 234 8.02 7.95 10.90
CA GLY A 234 8.73 6.76 10.49
C GLY A 234 10.13 6.57 11.10
N ILE A 235 10.51 7.39 12.11
CA ILE A 235 11.79 7.32 12.82
C ILE A 235 11.55 6.81 14.25
N ILE A 236 12.36 5.86 14.70
CA ILE A 236 12.34 5.32 16.06
C ILE A 236 12.83 6.42 17.02
N ARG A 237 11.99 6.80 17.98
CA ARG A 237 12.28 7.79 19.03
C ARG A 237 12.64 7.15 20.35
N ALA A 238 12.13 5.97 20.62
CA ALA A 238 12.50 5.18 21.78
C ALA A 238 12.39 3.69 21.42
N ALA A 239 13.26 2.88 22.01
CA ALA A 239 13.22 1.42 21.96
C ALA A 239 13.27 0.87 23.37
N ARG A 240 12.57 -0.22 23.63
CA ARG A 240 12.66 -1.03 24.84
C ARG A 240 12.72 -2.49 24.46
N ILE A 241 13.76 -3.16 24.92
CA ILE A 241 14.05 -4.57 24.63
C ILE A 241 14.06 -5.32 25.95
N ARG A 242 13.17 -6.32 26.10
CA ARG A 242 13.08 -7.19 27.26
C ARG A 242 13.04 -8.64 26.79
N GLY A 243 13.40 -9.56 27.64
CA GLY A 243 13.33 -10.99 27.31
C GLY A 243 14.19 -11.88 28.20
N ASP A 244 14.37 -13.14 27.74
CA ASP A 244 15.09 -14.19 28.44
C ASP A 244 16.49 -14.51 27.81
N PHE A 245 17.09 -13.51 27.18
CA PHE A 245 18.39 -13.61 26.51
C PHE A 245 19.57 -13.28 27.43
N PHE A 246 20.77 -13.69 27.06
CA PHE A 246 22.02 -13.42 27.82
C PHE A 246 22.77 -12.23 27.20
N VAL A 247 22.84 -11.13 27.94
CA VAL A 247 23.52 -9.90 27.50
C VAL A 247 25.05 -10.04 27.76
N LEU A 248 25.83 -9.54 26.82
CA LEU A 248 27.28 -9.39 26.90
C LEU A 248 27.67 -7.93 27.15
N ARG A 249 26.79 -6.98 26.79
CA ARG A 249 26.92 -5.54 27.01
C ARG A 249 25.55 -5.00 27.49
N PRO A 250 25.50 -3.79 28.11
CA PRO A 250 24.25 -3.19 28.55
C PRO A 250 23.22 -3.13 27.41
N ILE A 251 22.00 -3.58 27.68
CA ILE A 251 20.92 -3.63 26.67
C ILE A 251 20.54 -2.22 26.17
N GLU A 252 20.75 -1.22 27.02
CA GLU A 252 20.51 0.19 26.72
C GLU A 252 21.36 0.68 25.53
N GLU A 253 22.52 0.10 25.30
CA GLU A 253 23.37 0.41 24.15
C GLU A 253 22.73 -0.09 22.86
N LEU A 254 22.10 -1.28 22.88
CA LEU A 254 21.35 -1.80 21.74
C LEU A 254 20.05 -1.01 21.50
N GLU A 255 19.38 -0.58 22.59
CA GLU A 255 18.20 0.31 22.50
C GLU A 255 18.59 1.68 21.90
N ALA A 256 19.74 2.23 22.31
CA ALA A 256 20.27 3.49 21.79
C ALA A 256 20.68 3.40 20.32
N LEU A 257 21.19 2.25 19.87
CA LEU A 257 21.52 2.00 18.47
C LEU A 257 20.32 2.15 17.55
N LEU A 258 19.13 1.79 18.02
CA LEU A 258 17.88 1.90 17.26
C LEU A 258 17.33 3.34 17.25
N HIS A 259 17.70 4.19 18.18
CA HIS A 259 17.25 5.57 18.24
C HIS A 259 17.68 6.35 16.99
N GLY A 260 16.76 7.13 16.42
CA GLY A 260 17.00 7.91 15.20
C GLY A 260 17.02 7.09 13.90
N CYS A 261 16.92 5.75 13.99
CA CYS A 261 16.88 4.88 12.82
C CYS A 261 15.48 4.91 12.19
N PRO A 262 15.37 4.92 10.85
CA PRO A 262 14.12 4.62 10.18
C PRO A 262 13.57 3.24 10.57
N HIS A 263 12.26 3.17 10.90
CA HIS A 263 11.59 1.89 11.15
C HIS A 263 11.24 1.18 9.84
N GLU A 264 12.27 0.80 9.12
CA GLU A 264 12.22 0.13 7.81
C GLU A 264 13.29 -0.95 7.75
N GLY A 265 12.91 -2.11 7.18
CA GLY A 265 13.76 -3.30 7.18
C GLY A 265 15.17 -3.08 6.59
N ALA A 266 15.29 -2.30 5.50
CA ALA A 266 16.58 -2.01 4.88
C ALA A 266 17.48 -1.11 5.76
N ALA A 267 16.90 -0.03 6.33
CA ALA A 267 17.63 0.91 7.18
C ALA A 267 18.06 0.25 8.50
N LEU A 268 17.16 -0.56 9.08
CA LEU A 268 17.47 -1.36 10.28
C LEU A 268 18.56 -2.39 10.01
N ALA A 269 18.49 -3.14 8.89
CA ALA A 269 19.52 -4.10 8.51
C ALA A 269 20.90 -3.43 8.42
N ALA A 270 21.01 -2.35 7.67
CA ALA A 270 22.27 -1.60 7.52
C ALA A 270 22.82 -1.09 8.87
N ARG A 271 21.95 -0.58 9.75
CA ARG A 271 22.33 -0.11 11.08
C ARG A 271 22.84 -1.26 11.98
N LEU A 272 22.16 -2.40 11.94
CA LEU A 272 22.48 -3.56 12.76
C LEU A 272 23.73 -4.29 12.28
N GLU A 273 23.95 -4.38 10.97
CA GLU A 273 25.16 -4.97 10.37
C GLU A 273 26.41 -4.20 10.77
N SER A 274 26.34 -2.86 10.77
CA SER A 274 27.47 -2.01 11.17
C SER A 274 27.82 -2.11 12.65
N ALA A 275 26.91 -2.62 13.50
CA ALA A 275 27.07 -2.62 14.95
C ALA A 275 27.70 -3.89 15.54
N GLY A 276 27.72 -5.03 14.81
CA GLY A 276 28.23 -6.31 15.29
C GLY A 276 27.42 -6.86 16.48
N LEU A 277 26.21 -7.33 16.21
CA LEU A 277 25.21 -7.70 17.25
C LEU A 277 25.60 -8.85 18.16
N ASP A 278 26.47 -9.74 17.73
CA ASP A 278 27.04 -10.83 18.51
C ASP A 278 27.84 -10.35 19.73
N GLY A 279 28.32 -9.10 19.67
CA GLY A 279 28.97 -8.42 20.80
C GLY A 279 27.98 -7.89 21.86
N TYR A 280 26.67 -7.85 21.62
CA TYR A 280 25.65 -7.35 22.57
C TYR A 280 24.91 -8.47 23.30
N ILE A 281 24.48 -9.47 22.57
CA ILE A 281 23.73 -10.61 23.10
C ILE A 281 24.30 -11.90 22.50
N ARG A 282 24.53 -12.88 23.33
CA ARG A 282 25.06 -14.17 22.91
C ARG A 282 24.21 -14.82 21.82
N GLN A 283 24.85 -15.21 20.71
CA GLN A 283 24.22 -15.86 19.54
C GLN A 283 23.19 -14.99 18.78
N LEU A 284 23.16 -13.68 18.99
CA LEU A 284 22.27 -12.78 18.26
C LEU A 284 22.78 -12.53 16.84
N LYS A 285 22.05 -13.00 15.84
CA LYS A 285 22.32 -12.74 14.43
C LYS A 285 21.47 -11.56 13.94
N THR A 286 22.02 -10.76 13.03
CA THR A 286 21.35 -9.59 12.46
C THR A 286 19.98 -9.93 11.84
N GLY A 287 19.91 -10.99 11.03
CA GLY A 287 18.65 -11.41 10.39
C GLY A 287 17.58 -11.83 11.38
N ASP A 288 17.96 -12.57 12.44
CA ASP A 288 17.03 -12.99 13.47
C ASP A 288 16.48 -11.78 14.26
N PHE A 289 17.37 -10.86 14.65
CA PHE A 289 16.95 -9.65 15.38
C PHE A 289 16.13 -8.70 14.52
N LEU A 290 16.49 -8.55 13.23
CA LEU A 290 15.70 -7.78 12.29
C LEU A 290 14.26 -8.31 12.19
N SER A 291 14.08 -9.64 12.21
CA SER A 291 12.74 -10.25 12.20
C SER A 291 11.90 -9.89 13.44
N CYS A 292 12.52 -9.48 14.53
CA CYS A 292 11.82 -9.00 15.73
C CYS A 292 11.39 -7.54 15.63
N LEU A 293 11.98 -6.76 14.73
CA LEU A 293 11.79 -5.32 14.60
C LEU A 293 10.79 -4.94 13.49
N VAL A 294 10.53 -5.85 12.56
CA VAL A 294 9.65 -5.56 11.39
C VAL A 294 8.56 -6.63 11.20
#